data_065301b45aef07d98b5cef218354ea71
#
_entry.id   065301b45aef07d98b5cef218354ea71
#
_cell.length_a   1.000
_cell.length_b   1.000
_cell.length_c   1.000
_cell.angle_alpha   90.00
_cell.angle_beta   90.00
_cell.angle_gamma   90.00
#
_symmetry.space_group_name_H-M   'P 1'
#
loop_
_entity.id
_entity.type
_entity.pdbx_description
1 polymer ?
#
loop_
_entity_poly.entity_id
_entity_poly.type
_entity_poly.pdbx_seq_one_letter_code
_entity_poly.pdbx_strand_id
1 'polypeptide(L)'
;VGDNQLLFDSLQTLLDKEGFNVFYMWSTTAAGRTHLLHASSQNKLASYIPLKQHCYLVPEILQGLDNYDLVCLDDIDAIAGYREWEEAIFDLFNRLTEKNITKLLITANAPPKQLSFMLPDLVSRLTWGQVYQLKELSDDDKLKALQLRAQLSGFELSTEVGLFLLKRVNRDMRTLFSLLEKFEVATLAQQRKLTIPFIKHILDL
;
A
#
# COMPACT_ATOMS: atom_id res chain seq x y z
N VAL A 1 -13.26 -0.01 4.39
CA VAL A 1 -12.50 -1.29 4.50
C VAL A 1 -13.09 -2.32 3.54
N GLY A 2 -14.41 -2.28 3.32
CA GLY A 2 -15.09 -3.16 2.38
C GLY A 2 -14.75 -4.63 2.57
N ASP A 3 -14.56 -5.35 1.46
CA ASP A 3 -14.22 -6.77 1.42
C ASP A 3 -12.83 -7.13 2.00
N ASN A 4 -12.08 -6.14 2.49
CA ASN A 4 -10.74 -6.32 3.05
C ASN A 4 -10.75 -6.38 4.59
N GLN A 5 -11.90 -6.47 5.26
CA GLN A 5 -11.98 -6.43 6.73
C GLN A 5 -11.08 -7.49 7.38
N LEU A 6 -11.14 -8.73 6.92
CA LEU A 6 -10.33 -9.82 7.44
C LEU A 6 -8.83 -9.55 7.32
N LEU A 7 -8.39 -8.97 6.19
CA LEU A 7 -7.00 -8.58 5.98
C LEU A 7 -6.57 -7.52 7.00
N PHE A 8 -7.39 -6.49 7.21
CA PHE A 8 -7.09 -5.42 8.16
C PHE A 8 -7.02 -5.92 9.60
N ASP A 9 -7.99 -6.74 10.03
CA ASP A 9 -8.02 -7.31 11.37
C ASP A 9 -6.79 -8.21 11.63
N SER A 10 -6.41 -9.01 10.62
CA SER A 10 -5.22 -9.86 10.68
C SER A 10 -3.93 -9.06 10.71
N LEU A 11 -3.83 -7.98 9.92
CA LEU A 11 -2.68 -7.08 9.92
C LEU A 11 -2.54 -6.38 11.27
N GLN A 12 -3.62 -5.87 11.83
CA GLN A 12 -3.63 -5.23 13.15
C GLN A 12 -3.16 -6.22 14.23
N THR A 13 -3.74 -7.43 14.23
CA THR A 13 -3.34 -8.49 15.16
C THR A 13 -1.85 -8.84 15.02
N LEU A 14 -1.31 -8.88 13.79
CA LEU A 14 0.11 -9.15 13.56
C LEU A 14 1.00 -8.02 14.10
N LEU A 15 0.58 -6.76 13.88
CA LEU A 15 1.34 -5.59 14.33
C LEU A 15 1.41 -5.48 15.86
N ASP A 16 0.42 -6.03 16.56
CA ASP A 16 0.34 -6.04 18.03
C ASP A 16 1.02 -7.27 18.68
N LYS A 17 1.28 -8.35 17.91
CA LYS A 17 1.99 -9.53 18.39
C LYS A 17 3.47 -9.23 18.66
N GLU A 18 4.04 -9.94 19.62
CA GLU A 18 5.48 -9.99 19.82
C GLU A 18 6.15 -10.96 18.83
N GLY A 19 7.44 -10.77 18.60
CA GLY A 19 8.27 -11.62 17.78
C GLY A 19 8.18 -11.36 16.28
N PHE A 20 8.97 -12.14 15.52
CA PHE A 20 9.01 -12.09 14.07
C PHE A 20 7.72 -12.64 13.46
N ASN A 21 7.10 -11.86 12.62
CA ASN A 21 5.91 -12.25 11.87
C ASN A 21 5.99 -11.68 10.46
N VAL A 22 5.48 -12.43 9.48
CA VAL A 22 5.45 -12.05 8.06
C VAL A 22 4.02 -11.86 7.61
N PHE A 23 3.75 -10.74 6.94
CA PHE A 23 2.48 -10.45 6.31
C PHE A 23 2.70 -10.11 4.83
N TYR A 24 2.18 -10.93 3.96
CA TYR A 24 2.30 -10.77 2.51
C TYR A 24 0.96 -10.33 1.92
N MET A 25 0.95 -9.17 1.28
CA MET A 25 -0.24 -8.62 0.61
C MET A 25 -0.01 -8.55 -0.89
N TRP A 26 -0.97 -9.03 -1.65
CA TRP A 26 -0.87 -8.92 -3.09
C TRP A 26 -2.17 -8.40 -3.72
N SER A 27 -2.07 -7.74 -4.87
CA SER A 27 -3.21 -7.37 -5.71
C SER A 27 -2.76 -7.17 -7.14
N THR A 28 -3.59 -7.57 -8.08
CA THR A 28 -3.33 -7.38 -9.52
C THR A 28 -3.56 -5.93 -9.98
N THR A 29 -4.24 -5.14 -9.17
CA THR A 29 -4.60 -3.74 -9.45
C THR A 29 -4.00 -2.79 -8.42
N ALA A 30 -4.13 -1.48 -8.63
CA ALA A 30 -3.72 -0.43 -7.70
C ALA A 30 -4.69 -0.35 -6.49
N ALA A 31 -4.77 -1.41 -5.69
CA ALA A 31 -5.70 -1.52 -4.54
C ALA A 31 -5.24 -0.78 -3.27
N GLY A 32 -4.10 -0.08 -3.30
CA GLY A 32 -3.60 0.69 -2.15
C GLY A 32 -2.54 -0.01 -1.30
N ARG A 33 -1.81 -1.02 -1.83
CA ARG A 33 -0.75 -1.75 -1.12
C ARG A 33 0.27 -0.84 -0.45
N THR A 34 0.91 0.04 -1.22
CA THR A 34 1.90 1.03 -0.74
C THR A 34 1.32 1.92 0.36
N HIS A 35 0.08 2.38 0.19
CA HIS A 35 -0.60 3.21 1.20
C HIS A 35 -0.77 2.45 2.52
N LEU A 36 -1.11 1.16 2.46
CA LEU A 36 -1.27 0.33 3.64
C LEU A 36 0.07 0.09 4.35
N LEU A 37 1.18 -0.09 3.62
CA LEU A 37 2.52 -0.16 4.21
C LEU A 37 2.87 1.13 4.97
N HIS A 38 2.67 2.29 4.34
CA HIS A 38 2.92 3.58 4.99
C HIS A 38 2.04 3.80 6.23
N ALA A 39 0.76 3.43 6.16
CA ALA A 39 -0.13 3.53 7.32
C ALA A 39 0.32 2.62 8.47
N SER A 40 0.82 1.42 8.16
CA SER A 40 1.32 0.45 9.15
C SER A 40 2.63 0.88 9.81
N SER A 41 3.42 1.73 9.15
CA SER A 41 4.72 2.21 9.63
C SER A 41 4.61 3.43 10.56
N GLN A 42 3.43 4.05 10.66
CA GLN A 42 3.23 5.19 11.55
C GLN A 42 3.48 4.82 13.02
N ASN A 43 4.18 5.69 13.74
CA ASN A 43 4.51 5.53 15.16
C ASN A 43 5.37 4.31 15.51
N LYS A 44 6.12 3.75 14.53
CA LYS A 44 7.06 2.63 14.73
C LYS A 44 8.44 3.02 14.19
N LEU A 45 9.49 2.40 14.74
CA LEU A 45 10.80 2.42 14.11
C LEU A 45 10.74 1.49 12.89
N ALA A 46 10.38 2.05 11.74
CA ALA A 46 10.12 1.31 10.51
C ALA A 46 11.09 1.68 9.39
N SER A 47 11.45 0.68 8.57
CA SER A 47 12.15 0.87 7.30
C SER A 47 11.23 0.52 6.13
N TYR A 48 11.21 1.36 5.10
CA TYR A 48 10.44 1.16 3.87
C TYR A 48 11.38 1.10 2.66
N ILE A 49 11.31 -0.01 1.92
CA ILE A 49 12.15 -0.29 0.75
C ILE A 49 11.26 -0.45 -0.50
N PRO A 50 11.28 0.53 -1.43
CA PRO A 50 10.53 0.46 -2.68
C PRO A 50 11.29 -0.38 -3.72
N LEU A 51 11.06 -1.68 -3.78
CA LEU A 51 11.81 -2.61 -4.64
C LEU A 51 11.61 -2.37 -6.14
N LYS A 52 10.56 -1.66 -6.56
CA LYS A 52 10.46 -1.13 -7.93
C LYS A 52 11.62 -0.23 -8.33
N GLN A 53 12.30 0.37 -7.36
CA GLN A 53 13.45 1.24 -7.58
C GLN A 53 14.77 0.49 -7.45
N HIS A 54 14.78 -0.85 -7.46
CA HIS A 54 15.97 -1.69 -7.28
C HIS A 54 17.12 -1.32 -8.21
N CYS A 55 16.87 -0.79 -9.42
CA CYS A 55 17.91 -0.33 -10.34
C CYS A 55 18.70 0.91 -9.84
N TYR A 56 18.19 1.63 -8.84
CA TYR A 56 18.83 2.77 -8.18
C TYR A 56 19.32 2.43 -6.77
N LEU A 57 19.13 1.20 -6.33
CA LEU A 57 19.47 0.71 -5.00
C LEU A 57 20.46 -0.45 -5.14
N VAL A 58 21.12 -0.78 -4.06
CA VAL A 58 21.98 -1.96 -3.96
C VAL A 58 21.44 -2.91 -2.90
N PRO A 59 21.61 -4.25 -3.02
CA PRO A 59 21.07 -5.22 -2.07
C PRO A 59 21.53 -4.99 -0.63
N GLU A 60 22.69 -4.37 -0.43
CA GLU A 60 23.26 -4.03 0.89
C GLU A 60 22.38 -3.09 1.71
N ILE A 61 21.43 -2.38 1.10
CA ILE A 61 20.44 -1.56 1.83
C ILE A 61 19.59 -2.40 2.80
N LEU A 62 19.53 -3.72 2.60
CA LEU A 62 18.83 -4.66 3.47
C LEU A 62 19.65 -5.03 4.73
N GLN A 63 20.92 -4.58 4.84
CA GLN A 63 21.72 -4.83 6.03
C GLN A 63 21.26 -3.96 7.20
N GLY A 64 21.26 -4.54 8.42
CA GLY A 64 20.88 -3.83 9.65
C GLY A 64 19.38 -3.61 9.83
N LEU A 65 18.52 -4.04 8.88
CA LEU A 65 17.07 -3.90 8.99
C LEU A 65 16.46 -4.74 10.13
N ASP A 66 17.17 -5.73 10.58
CA ASP A 66 16.84 -6.56 11.74
C ASP A 66 16.89 -5.80 13.09
N ASN A 67 17.24 -4.50 13.10
CA ASN A 67 17.18 -3.61 14.27
C ASN A 67 15.92 -2.72 14.29
N TYR A 68 15.04 -2.84 13.30
CA TYR A 68 13.79 -2.09 13.22
C TYR A 68 12.63 -2.89 13.82
N ASP A 69 11.58 -2.19 14.28
CA ASP A 69 10.35 -2.84 14.73
C ASP A 69 9.57 -3.42 13.55
N LEU A 70 9.69 -2.74 12.40
CA LEU A 70 8.93 -3.07 11.19
C LEU A 70 9.79 -2.83 9.94
N VAL A 71 9.81 -3.83 9.05
CA VAL A 71 10.38 -3.72 7.70
C VAL A 71 9.26 -3.86 6.68
N CYS A 72 9.17 -2.91 5.75
CA CYS A 72 8.22 -2.88 4.65
C CYS A 72 8.95 -3.06 3.32
N LEU A 73 8.72 -4.17 2.62
CA LEU A 73 9.23 -4.43 1.27
C LEU A 73 8.08 -4.22 0.28
N ASP A 74 8.14 -3.13 -0.48
CA ASP A 74 7.07 -2.78 -1.43
C ASP A 74 7.40 -3.30 -2.83
N ASP A 75 6.40 -3.94 -3.47
CA ASP A 75 6.48 -4.51 -4.82
C ASP A 75 7.66 -5.51 -5.00
N ILE A 76 7.73 -6.56 -4.18
CA ILE A 76 8.80 -7.58 -4.22
C ILE A 76 8.87 -8.32 -5.57
N ASP A 77 7.78 -8.35 -6.32
CA ASP A 77 7.74 -8.89 -7.68
C ASP A 77 8.72 -8.20 -8.65
N ALA A 78 9.10 -6.96 -8.37
CA ALA A 78 10.04 -6.20 -9.19
C ALA A 78 11.47 -6.78 -9.18
N ILE A 79 11.83 -7.56 -8.16
CA ILE A 79 13.16 -8.18 -8.05
C ILE A 79 13.17 -9.67 -8.42
N ALA A 80 12.04 -10.22 -8.87
CA ALA A 80 11.98 -11.59 -9.33
C ALA A 80 12.87 -11.78 -10.56
N GLY A 81 13.78 -12.77 -10.50
CA GLY A 81 14.82 -13.00 -11.52
C GLY A 81 16.12 -12.24 -11.32
N TYR A 82 16.22 -11.38 -10.30
CA TYR A 82 17.46 -10.71 -9.90
C TYR A 82 18.11 -11.46 -8.72
N ARG A 83 18.97 -12.41 -9.01
CA ARG A 83 19.52 -13.36 -8.04
C ARG A 83 20.14 -12.69 -6.80
N GLU A 84 20.90 -11.63 -6.98
CA GLU A 84 21.56 -10.91 -5.88
C GLU A 84 20.53 -10.33 -4.89
N TRP A 85 19.39 -9.79 -5.41
CA TRP A 85 18.32 -9.29 -4.59
C TRP A 85 17.54 -10.42 -3.88
N GLU A 86 17.32 -11.54 -4.56
CA GLU A 86 16.62 -12.69 -3.99
C GLU A 86 17.45 -13.31 -2.84
N GLU A 87 18.76 -13.46 -3.02
CA GLU A 87 19.67 -13.93 -1.99
C GLU A 87 19.73 -12.96 -0.80
N ALA A 88 19.82 -11.66 -1.05
CA ALA A 88 19.87 -10.64 0.01
C ALA A 88 18.56 -10.59 0.83
N ILE A 89 17.38 -10.75 0.19
CA ILE A 89 16.09 -10.85 0.88
C ILE A 89 15.99 -12.16 1.67
N PHE A 90 16.46 -13.26 1.13
CA PHE A 90 16.51 -14.54 1.85
C PHE A 90 17.39 -14.46 3.10
N ASP A 91 18.57 -13.82 3.01
CA ASP A 91 19.44 -13.55 4.17
C ASP A 91 18.78 -12.62 5.19
N LEU A 92 18.05 -11.61 4.72
CA LEU A 92 17.24 -10.76 5.61
C LEU A 92 16.23 -11.62 6.40
N PHE A 93 15.47 -12.50 5.74
CA PHE A 93 14.55 -13.41 6.41
C PHE A 93 15.23 -14.24 7.51
N ASN A 94 16.43 -14.78 7.24
CA ASN A 94 17.17 -15.55 8.21
C ASN A 94 17.53 -14.72 9.45
N ARG A 95 18.08 -13.50 9.26
CA ARG A 95 18.40 -12.58 10.35
C ARG A 95 17.18 -12.16 11.15
N LEU A 96 16.05 -11.85 10.48
CA LEU A 96 14.79 -11.49 11.15
C LEU A 96 14.24 -12.65 11.99
N THR A 97 14.34 -13.86 11.46
CA THR A 97 13.92 -15.08 12.18
C THR A 97 14.78 -15.33 13.40
N GLU A 98 16.10 -15.16 13.30
CA GLU A 98 17.05 -15.38 14.40
C GLU A 98 16.85 -14.35 15.53
N LYS A 99 16.73 -13.06 15.20
CA LYS A 99 16.47 -12.02 16.21
C LYS A 99 15.07 -12.07 16.80
N ASN A 100 14.09 -12.49 16.02
CA ASN A 100 12.70 -12.69 16.43
C ASN A 100 12.02 -11.46 17.07
N ILE A 101 12.32 -10.26 16.60
CA ILE A 101 11.73 -9.00 17.12
C ILE A 101 11.01 -8.20 16.03
N THR A 102 11.53 -8.17 14.82
CA THR A 102 11.08 -7.34 13.69
C THR A 102 9.89 -7.98 12.98
N LYS A 103 8.92 -7.19 12.60
CA LYS A 103 7.83 -7.61 11.71
C LYS A 103 8.18 -7.31 10.27
N LEU A 104 7.71 -8.15 9.34
CA LEU A 104 7.97 -8.01 7.92
C LEU A 104 6.67 -7.91 7.14
N LEU A 105 6.40 -6.74 6.55
CA LEU A 105 5.29 -6.54 5.62
C LEU A 105 5.81 -6.53 4.19
N ILE A 106 5.17 -7.29 3.32
CA ILE A 106 5.58 -7.44 1.92
C ILE A 106 4.38 -7.17 1.02
N THR A 107 4.61 -6.47 -0.08
CA THR A 107 3.60 -6.34 -1.13
C THR A 107 4.10 -6.88 -2.46
N ALA A 108 3.14 -7.32 -3.31
CA ALA A 108 3.40 -7.80 -4.66
C ALA A 108 2.17 -7.66 -5.57
N ASN A 109 2.38 -7.90 -6.87
CA ASN A 109 1.30 -7.96 -7.87
C ASN A 109 0.62 -9.33 -7.96
N ALA A 110 1.21 -10.38 -7.37
CA ALA A 110 0.72 -11.77 -7.40
C ALA A 110 1.09 -12.51 -6.10
N PRO A 111 0.46 -13.67 -5.81
CA PRO A 111 0.86 -14.51 -4.68
C PRO A 111 2.28 -15.10 -4.90
N PRO A 112 3.02 -15.44 -3.82
CA PRO A 112 4.44 -15.84 -3.91
C PRO A 112 4.73 -16.96 -4.92
N LYS A 113 3.85 -17.95 -4.99
CA LYS A 113 4.01 -19.12 -5.87
C LYS A 113 3.83 -18.82 -7.37
N GLN A 114 3.29 -17.65 -7.72
CA GLN A 114 3.08 -17.23 -9.12
C GLN A 114 4.17 -16.28 -9.60
N LEU A 115 5.08 -15.86 -8.72
CA LEU A 115 6.21 -15.03 -9.08
C LEU A 115 7.37 -15.90 -9.56
N SER A 116 8.09 -15.40 -10.56
CA SER A 116 9.20 -16.13 -11.20
C SER A 116 10.52 -15.94 -10.46
N PHE A 117 10.53 -16.20 -9.13
CA PHE A 117 11.76 -16.20 -8.36
C PHE A 117 12.68 -17.35 -8.77
N MET A 118 13.98 -17.08 -8.83
CA MET A 118 15.02 -18.06 -9.12
C MET A 118 15.34 -18.92 -7.89
N LEU A 119 15.13 -18.38 -6.68
CA LEU A 119 15.44 -19.02 -5.41
C LEU A 119 14.19 -19.67 -4.80
N PRO A 120 14.00 -21.01 -4.88
CA PRO A 120 12.82 -21.69 -4.33
C PRO A 120 12.66 -21.50 -2.80
N ASP A 121 13.78 -21.39 -2.10
CA ASP A 121 13.80 -21.20 -0.65
C ASP A 121 13.19 -19.83 -0.27
N LEU A 122 13.38 -18.79 -1.07
CA LEU A 122 12.73 -17.50 -0.89
C LEU A 122 11.20 -17.63 -1.02
N VAL A 123 10.72 -18.34 -2.05
CA VAL A 123 9.27 -18.60 -2.22
C VAL A 123 8.70 -19.31 -0.99
N SER A 124 9.44 -20.29 -0.45
CA SER A 124 9.05 -21.01 0.76
C SER A 124 8.92 -20.03 1.95
N ARG A 125 9.90 -19.16 2.15
CA ARG A 125 9.89 -18.13 3.22
C ARG A 125 8.72 -17.15 3.06
N LEU A 126 8.47 -16.66 1.85
CA LEU A 126 7.37 -15.74 1.55
C LEU A 126 5.98 -16.36 1.83
N THR A 127 5.87 -17.68 1.82
CA THR A 127 4.64 -18.41 2.15
C THR A 127 4.51 -18.78 3.63
N TRP A 128 5.52 -18.55 4.47
CA TRP A 128 5.47 -18.84 5.91
C TRP A 128 4.47 -18.00 6.67
N GLY A 129 4.32 -16.75 6.24
CA GLY A 129 3.45 -15.78 6.88
C GLY A 129 2.00 -15.89 6.42
N GLN A 130 1.26 -14.88 6.80
CA GLN A 130 -0.12 -14.70 6.35
C GLN A 130 -0.11 -14.09 4.95
N VAL A 131 -0.72 -14.76 3.98
CA VAL A 131 -0.80 -14.32 2.58
C VAL A 131 -2.24 -13.89 2.27
N TYR A 132 -2.44 -12.60 1.97
CA TYR A 132 -3.74 -12.03 1.67
C TYR A 132 -3.79 -11.36 0.32
N GLN A 133 -4.93 -11.51 -0.35
CA GLN A 133 -5.25 -10.68 -1.50
C GLN A 133 -5.92 -9.39 -1.03
N LEU A 134 -5.32 -8.25 -1.37
CA LEU A 134 -5.95 -6.94 -1.19
C LEU A 134 -6.88 -6.68 -2.39
N LYS A 135 -8.17 -6.68 -2.12
CA LYS A 135 -9.21 -6.41 -3.12
C LYS A 135 -9.33 -4.90 -3.36
N GLU A 136 -9.62 -4.54 -4.59
CA GLU A 136 -9.98 -3.17 -4.92
C GLU A 136 -11.25 -2.76 -4.19
N LEU A 137 -11.32 -1.50 -3.77
CA LEU A 137 -12.52 -0.95 -3.13
C LEU A 137 -13.68 -0.91 -4.13
N SER A 138 -14.88 -1.24 -3.67
CA SER A 138 -16.11 -1.01 -4.42
C SER A 138 -16.31 0.49 -4.68
N ASP A 139 -17.16 0.84 -5.65
CA ASP A 139 -17.48 2.26 -5.93
C ASP A 139 -18.08 2.95 -4.69
N ASP A 140 -18.89 2.23 -3.90
CA ASP A 140 -19.45 2.74 -2.64
C ASP A 140 -18.35 2.99 -1.58
N ASP A 141 -17.39 2.10 -1.46
CA ASP A 141 -16.28 2.29 -0.52
C ASP A 141 -15.30 3.37 -1.00
N LYS A 142 -15.07 3.48 -2.31
CA LYS A 142 -14.32 4.60 -2.91
C LYS A 142 -15.00 5.93 -2.59
N LEU A 143 -16.32 6.02 -2.74
CA LEU A 143 -17.08 7.21 -2.40
C LEU A 143 -16.91 7.59 -0.93
N LYS A 144 -17.07 6.63 0.00
CA LYS A 144 -16.86 6.86 1.44
C LYS A 144 -15.43 7.32 1.74
N ALA A 145 -14.43 6.72 1.09
CA ALA A 145 -13.03 7.11 1.27
C ALA A 145 -12.76 8.55 0.77
N LEU A 146 -13.36 8.94 -0.36
CA LEU A 146 -13.27 10.30 -0.90
C LEU A 146 -13.94 11.31 0.04
N GLN A 147 -15.14 10.98 0.56
CA GLN A 147 -15.87 11.83 1.50
C GLN A 147 -15.08 12.04 2.80
N LEU A 148 -14.51 10.96 3.35
CA LEU A 148 -13.66 11.04 4.54
C LEU A 148 -12.43 11.90 4.29
N ARG A 149 -11.74 11.72 3.16
CA ARG A 149 -10.56 12.52 2.81
C ARG A 149 -10.92 14.00 2.64
N ALA A 150 -12.01 14.31 1.94
CA ALA A 150 -12.49 15.69 1.77
C ALA A 150 -12.80 16.35 3.13
N GLN A 151 -13.48 15.62 4.03
CA GLN A 151 -13.78 16.10 5.38
C GLN A 151 -12.50 16.40 6.18
N LEU A 152 -11.49 15.53 6.10
CA LEU A 152 -10.18 15.74 6.75
C LEU A 152 -9.41 16.93 6.16
N SER A 153 -9.62 17.23 4.88
CA SER A 153 -9.09 18.42 4.18
C SER A 153 -9.95 19.69 4.39
N GLY A 154 -11.01 19.64 5.20
CA GLY A 154 -11.81 20.80 5.57
C GLY A 154 -12.89 21.22 4.58
N PHE A 155 -13.26 20.36 3.60
CA PHE A 155 -14.37 20.62 2.68
C PHE A 155 -15.33 19.42 2.58
N GLU A 156 -16.53 19.69 2.10
CA GLU A 156 -17.58 18.67 1.95
C GLU A 156 -17.65 18.14 0.51
N LEU A 157 -17.62 16.82 0.35
CA LEU A 157 -17.88 16.13 -0.91
C LEU A 157 -19.26 15.47 -0.84
N SER A 158 -20.25 16.06 -1.51
CA SER A 158 -21.59 15.47 -1.57
C SER A 158 -21.58 14.13 -2.34
N THR A 159 -22.52 13.25 -2.03
CA THR A 159 -22.71 11.97 -2.70
C THR A 159 -22.85 12.14 -4.22
N GLU A 160 -23.64 13.13 -4.66
CA GLU A 160 -23.86 13.43 -6.07
C GLU A 160 -22.57 13.77 -6.79
N VAL A 161 -21.76 14.63 -6.20
CA VAL A 161 -20.44 15.06 -6.74
C VAL A 161 -19.47 13.90 -6.76
N GLY A 162 -19.41 13.09 -5.70
CA GLY A 162 -18.54 11.91 -5.64
C GLY A 162 -18.91 10.86 -6.70
N LEU A 163 -20.19 10.55 -6.89
CA LEU A 163 -20.64 9.65 -7.95
C LEU A 163 -20.38 10.20 -9.36
N PHE A 164 -20.51 11.52 -9.54
CA PHE A 164 -20.13 12.16 -10.80
C PHE A 164 -18.66 11.96 -11.13
N LEU A 165 -17.76 12.14 -10.15
CA LEU A 165 -16.33 11.91 -10.32
C LEU A 165 -16.03 10.45 -10.69
N LEU A 166 -16.57 9.48 -9.95
CA LEU A 166 -16.37 8.05 -10.21
C LEU A 166 -16.84 7.63 -11.61
N LYS A 167 -17.78 8.36 -12.24
CA LYS A 167 -18.27 8.09 -13.59
C LYS A 167 -17.44 8.74 -14.70
N ARG A 168 -16.65 9.79 -14.40
CA ARG A 168 -16.00 10.63 -15.40
C ARG A 168 -14.49 10.56 -15.43
N VAL A 169 -13.87 10.14 -14.32
CA VAL A 169 -12.40 10.06 -14.21
C VAL A 169 -11.95 8.63 -13.98
N ASN A 170 -10.64 8.42 -14.11
CA ASN A 170 -10.05 7.13 -13.75
C ASN A 170 -10.34 6.82 -12.27
N ARG A 171 -10.87 5.62 -12.00
CA ARG A 171 -11.36 5.18 -10.69
C ARG A 171 -10.26 4.66 -9.76
N ASP A 172 -8.97 4.78 -10.14
CA ASP A 172 -7.91 4.45 -9.22
C ASP A 172 -7.82 5.49 -8.09
N MET A 173 -7.56 5.01 -6.87
CA MET A 173 -7.59 5.87 -5.68
C MET A 173 -6.50 6.95 -5.69
N ARG A 174 -5.37 6.73 -6.37
CA ARG A 174 -4.30 7.73 -6.48
C ARG A 174 -4.77 8.93 -7.31
N THR A 175 -5.36 8.67 -8.48
CA THR A 175 -5.95 9.71 -9.34
C THR A 175 -7.06 10.45 -8.59
N LEU A 176 -7.95 9.72 -7.94
CA LEU A 176 -9.06 10.31 -7.18
C LEU A 176 -8.59 11.22 -6.03
N PHE A 177 -7.58 10.81 -5.26
CA PHE A 177 -7.02 11.64 -4.18
C PHE A 177 -6.26 12.86 -4.73
N SER A 178 -5.50 12.72 -5.83
CA SER A 178 -4.86 13.86 -6.50
C SER A 178 -5.87 14.89 -6.99
N LEU A 179 -7.05 14.46 -7.44
CA LEU A 179 -8.13 15.37 -7.78
C LEU A 179 -8.72 16.08 -6.56
N LEU A 180 -8.89 15.37 -5.43
CA LEU A 180 -9.36 16.02 -4.19
C LEU A 180 -8.39 17.12 -3.73
N GLU A 181 -7.09 16.92 -3.84
CA GLU A 181 -6.08 17.95 -3.52
C GLU A 181 -6.24 19.20 -4.41
N LYS A 182 -6.50 19.01 -5.72
CA LYS A 182 -6.81 20.14 -6.62
C LYS A 182 -8.11 20.85 -6.22
N PHE A 183 -9.13 20.10 -5.84
CA PHE A 183 -10.41 20.67 -5.40
C PHE A 183 -10.31 21.41 -4.07
N GLU A 184 -9.49 20.92 -3.14
CA GLU A 184 -9.18 21.60 -1.88
C GLU A 184 -8.61 23.00 -2.16
N VAL A 185 -7.56 23.11 -2.97
CA VAL A 185 -6.95 24.39 -3.35
C VAL A 185 -7.96 25.30 -4.03
N ALA A 186 -8.77 24.79 -4.96
CA ALA A 186 -9.74 25.58 -5.71
C ALA A 186 -10.91 26.07 -4.83
N THR A 187 -11.41 25.22 -3.89
CA THR A 187 -12.50 25.59 -2.97
C THR A 187 -12.04 26.65 -1.97
N LEU A 188 -10.80 26.54 -1.46
CA LEU A 188 -10.20 27.53 -0.57
C LEU A 188 -10.00 28.88 -1.30
N ALA A 189 -9.43 28.86 -2.50
CA ALA A 189 -9.15 30.07 -3.27
C ALA A 189 -10.43 30.84 -3.67
N GLN A 190 -11.51 30.14 -3.98
CA GLN A 190 -12.76 30.75 -4.45
C GLN A 190 -13.84 30.85 -3.35
N GLN A 191 -13.59 30.33 -2.16
CA GLN A 191 -14.54 30.29 -1.02
C GLN A 191 -15.92 29.74 -1.45
N ARG A 192 -15.93 28.70 -2.27
CA ARG A 192 -17.14 28.10 -2.83
C ARG A 192 -17.24 26.62 -2.47
N LYS A 193 -18.50 26.14 -2.32
CA LYS A 193 -18.78 24.72 -2.17
C LYS A 193 -18.45 23.97 -3.46
N LEU A 194 -17.98 22.73 -3.32
CA LEU A 194 -17.71 21.84 -4.43
C LEU A 194 -19.01 21.38 -5.07
N THR A 195 -19.27 21.78 -6.31
CA THR A 195 -20.46 21.44 -7.10
C THR A 195 -20.06 20.85 -8.46
N ILE A 196 -20.97 20.11 -9.10
CA ILE A 196 -20.70 19.53 -10.43
C ILE A 196 -20.28 20.60 -11.48
N PRO A 197 -20.96 21.76 -11.60
CA PRO A 197 -20.50 22.81 -12.51
C PRO A 197 -19.09 23.32 -12.18
N PHE A 198 -18.75 23.45 -10.90
CA PHE A 198 -17.43 23.87 -10.47
C PHE A 198 -16.35 22.85 -10.83
N ILE A 199 -16.61 21.55 -10.61
CA ILE A 199 -15.70 20.46 -11.03
C ILE A 199 -15.48 20.44 -12.52
N LYS A 200 -16.55 20.58 -13.31
CA LYS A 200 -16.43 20.65 -14.78
C LYS A 200 -15.50 21.78 -15.22
N HIS A 201 -15.61 22.93 -14.59
CA HIS A 201 -14.73 24.08 -14.88
C HIS A 201 -13.26 23.79 -14.48
N ILE A 202 -13.01 23.10 -13.35
CA ILE A 202 -11.63 22.76 -12.92
C ILE A 202 -11.00 21.68 -13.80
N LEU A 203 -11.80 20.75 -14.32
CA LEU A 203 -11.34 19.60 -15.11
C LEU A 203 -11.45 19.83 -16.63
N ASP A 204 -11.89 21.01 -17.08
CA ASP A 204 -12.12 21.35 -18.50
C ASP A 204 -13.03 20.33 -19.22
N LEU A 205 -14.16 19.94 -18.55
CA LEU A 205 -15.12 18.93 -19.01
C LEU A 205 -16.41 19.56 -19.56
#